data_aeaca4b52af7b3831cf137ad73ac2492
#
_entry.id   aeaca4b52af7b3831cf137ad73ac2492
#
_cell.length_a   1.000
_cell.length_b   1.000
_cell.length_c   1.000
_cell.angle_alpha   90.00
_cell.angle_beta   90.00
_cell.angle_gamma   90.00
#
_symmetry.space_group_name_H-M   'P 1'
#
loop_
_entity.id
_entity.type
_entity.pdbx_description
1 polymer ?
#
loop_
_entity_poly.entity_id
_entity_poly.type
_entity_poly.pdbx_seq_one_letter_code
_entity_poly.pdbx_strand_id
1 'polypeptide(L)'
;MTDTHQLLSNLNSGIITISDVPDEMILQLSSCILLEELEGPDEILTRLSPLQRDVLSLQSLLIEGDIANAAVISEELLNRSRSKEERDLECEVRIRMERALLAVDGPDRSGQELRWCSERLKAIAPTTALHGISMLNQASWHTNNGEVMMAMAIHAEITEDSGYPSEIRGLSRLEVGRILTAMDDLDPAMRHMWSARTIFLDAEMEAEAVVASLEWLDIALEEVVEDAPRMLERIENAQPRSVPGTSWIPANSSDVREVIGDILPILISNVGGVERTDLGLILDASNILGVQEWQQKIAEKSEQIQDARLLEVLQS
;
A
#
# COMPACT_ATOMS: atom_id res chain seq x y z
N MET A 1 7.45 8.22 -16.44
CA MET A 1 8.57 7.76 -15.61
C MET A 1 8.43 6.26 -15.46
N THR A 2 9.51 5.53 -15.48
CA THR A 2 9.44 4.07 -15.34
C THR A 2 9.16 3.76 -13.87
N ASP A 3 8.12 3.01 -13.60
CA ASP A 3 7.75 2.47 -12.30
C ASP A 3 8.92 1.62 -11.76
N THR A 4 9.23 1.70 -10.48
CA THR A 4 10.37 0.99 -9.87
C THR A 4 10.19 -0.52 -9.99
N HIS A 5 8.98 -1.03 -9.77
CA HIS A 5 8.65 -2.45 -9.94
C HIS A 5 8.79 -2.89 -11.39
N GLN A 6 8.30 -2.09 -12.35
CA GLN A 6 8.46 -2.38 -13.77
C GLN A 6 9.94 -2.36 -14.20
N LEU A 7 10.73 -1.45 -13.64
CA LEU A 7 12.17 -1.38 -13.93
C LEU A 7 12.87 -2.62 -13.39
N LEU A 8 12.53 -3.08 -12.20
CA LEU A 8 13.08 -4.30 -11.58
C LEU A 8 12.67 -5.55 -12.38
N SER A 9 11.41 -5.65 -12.78
CA SER A 9 10.92 -6.73 -13.66
C SER A 9 11.66 -6.77 -15.00
N ASN A 10 11.89 -5.61 -15.63
CA ASN A 10 12.64 -5.52 -16.88
C ASN A 10 14.12 -5.94 -16.72
N LEU A 11 14.73 -5.64 -15.57
CA LEU A 11 16.09 -6.11 -15.24
C LEU A 11 16.12 -7.63 -15.08
N ASN A 12 15.19 -8.19 -14.31
CA ASN A 12 15.13 -9.63 -14.05
C ASN A 12 14.85 -10.44 -15.33
N SER A 13 14.03 -9.89 -16.22
CA SER A 13 13.75 -10.51 -17.53
C SER A 13 14.85 -10.28 -18.59
N GLY A 14 15.87 -9.48 -18.29
CA GLY A 14 16.96 -9.15 -19.22
C GLY A 14 16.57 -8.22 -20.37
N ILE A 15 15.43 -7.53 -20.27
CA ILE A 15 14.99 -6.51 -21.25
C ILE A 15 15.92 -5.30 -21.21
N ILE A 16 16.41 -4.96 -20.01
CA ILE A 16 17.42 -3.91 -19.79
C ILE A 16 18.60 -4.48 -19.01
N THR A 17 19.73 -3.80 -19.05
CA THR A 17 20.92 -4.17 -18.27
C THR A 17 21.14 -3.19 -17.12
N ILE A 18 21.97 -3.58 -16.13
CA ILE A 18 22.30 -2.73 -14.98
C ILE A 18 22.94 -1.40 -15.40
N SER A 19 23.67 -1.39 -16.53
CA SER A 19 24.25 -0.17 -17.08
C SER A 19 23.21 0.83 -17.62
N ASP A 20 22.01 0.35 -17.93
CA ASP A 20 20.91 1.19 -18.39
C ASP A 20 20.13 1.84 -17.24
N VAL A 21 20.42 1.42 -15.98
CA VAL A 21 19.77 1.96 -14.79
C VAL A 21 20.38 3.31 -14.41
N PRO A 22 19.59 4.38 -14.36
CA PRO A 22 20.04 5.69 -13.92
C PRO A 22 20.55 5.67 -12.46
N ASP A 23 21.60 6.47 -12.17
CA ASP A 23 22.18 6.51 -10.81
C ASP A 23 21.18 6.95 -9.74
N GLU A 24 20.26 7.86 -10.10
CA GLU A 24 19.18 8.32 -9.21
C GLU A 24 18.17 7.22 -8.83
N MET A 25 18.10 6.12 -9.57
CA MET A 25 17.21 4.99 -9.28
C MET A 25 17.86 3.89 -8.42
N ILE A 26 19.19 3.93 -8.27
CA ILE A 26 19.93 2.85 -7.58
C ILE A 26 19.49 2.68 -6.12
N LEU A 27 19.37 3.78 -5.38
CA LEU A 27 18.96 3.70 -3.97
C LEU A 27 17.51 3.19 -3.85
N GLN A 28 16.61 3.64 -4.73
CA GLN A 28 15.21 3.19 -4.73
C GLN A 28 15.10 1.69 -5.09
N LEU A 29 15.78 1.23 -6.15
CA LEU A 29 15.79 -0.19 -6.51
C LEU A 29 16.40 -1.06 -5.43
N SER A 30 17.49 -0.58 -4.80
CA SER A 30 18.11 -1.30 -3.67
C SER A 30 17.19 -1.37 -2.46
N SER A 31 16.36 -0.35 -2.22
CA SER A 31 15.32 -0.37 -1.19
C SER A 31 14.30 -1.47 -1.46
N CYS A 32 13.78 -1.58 -2.69
CA CYS A 32 12.84 -2.65 -3.05
C CYS A 32 13.45 -4.05 -2.87
N ILE A 33 14.73 -4.24 -3.26
CA ILE A 33 15.40 -5.54 -3.11
C ILE A 33 15.62 -5.90 -1.63
N LEU A 34 16.08 -4.94 -0.82
CA LEU A 34 16.52 -5.23 0.55
C LEU A 34 15.41 -5.13 1.61
N LEU A 35 14.42 -4.26 1.40
CA LEU A 35 13.40 -3.97 2.40
C LEU A 35 12.04 -4.58 2.04
N GLU A 36 11.75 -4.71 0.76
CA GLU A 36 10.52 -5.33 0.25
C GLU A 36 10.74 -6.77 -0.21
N GLU A 37 11.98 -7.29 -0.05
CA GLU A 37 12.40 -8.66 -0.40
C GLU A 37 12.12 -9.04 -1.87
N LEU A 38 12.12 -8.05 -2.78
CA LEU A 38 11.89 -8.30 -4.19
C LEU A 38 13.13 -8.91 -4.86
N GLU A 39 12.90 -9.81 -5.80
CA GLU A 39 13.99 -10.37 -6.60
C GLU A 39 14.66 -9.29 -7.46
N GLY A 40 15.99 -9.26 -7.44
CA GLY A 40 16.79 -8.32 -8.23
C GLY A 40 18.27 -8.66 -8.26
N PRO A 41 19.04 -8.11 -9.23
CA PRO A 41 20.45 -8.40 -9.38
C PRO A 41 21.27 -7.80 -8.22
N ASP A 42 22.12 -8.61 -7.58
CA ASP A 42 23.02 -8.17 -6.49
C ASP A 42 23.97 -7.05 -6.92
N GLU A 43 24.28 -6.96 -8.20
CA GLU A 43 25.16 -5.92 -8.75
C GLU A 43 24.62 -4.50 -8.55
N ILE A 44 23.29 -4.32 -8.44
CA ILE A 44 22.68 -3.02 -8.10
C ILE A 44 23.20 -2.57 -6.73
N LEU A 45 23.25 -3.46 -5.75
CA LEU A 45 23.70 -3.17 -4.39
C LEU A 45 25.16 -2.75 -4.34
N THR A 46 25.99 -3.19 -5.31
CA THR A 46 27.41 -2.80 -5.39
C THR A 46 27.60 -1.34 -5.79
N ARG A 47 26.60 -0.72 -6.45
CA ARG A 47 26.65 0.69 -6.87
C ARG A 47 26.31 1.67 -5.75
N LEU A 48 25.77 1.20 -4.63
CA LEU A 48 25.47 2.04 -3.46
C LEU A 48 26.74 2.64 -2.86
N SER A 49 26.68 3.93 -2.50
CA SER A 49 27.70 4.55 -1.65
C SER A 49 27.68 3.97 -0.23
N PRO A 50 28.74 4.16 0.56
CA PRO A 50 28.73 3.73 1.97
C PRO A 50 27.56 4.34 2.75
N LEU A 51 27.29 5.63 2.58
CA LEU A 51 26.18 6.31 3.25
C LEU A 51 24.81 5.72 2.86
N GLN A 52 24.60 5.44 1.58
CA GLN A 52 23.35 4.85 1.10
C GLN A 52 23.10 3.46 1.68
N ARG A 53 24.13 2.62 1.79
CA ARG A 53 24.03 1.30 2.46
C ARG A 53 23.65 1.43 3.93
N ASP A 54 24.29 2.38 4.62
CA ASP A 54 24.01 2.60 6.05
C ASP A 54 22.58 3.14 6.26
N VAL A 55 22.06 3.95 5.34
CA VAL A 55 20.66 4.42 5.36
C VAL A 55 19.67 3.27 5.15
N LEU A 56 19.94 2.34 4.22
CA LEU A 56 19.10 1.14 4.07
C LEU A 56 19.18 0.24 5.30
N SER A 57 20.36 0.11 5.91
CA SER A 57 20.52 -0.63 7.17
C SER A 57 19.73 0.02 8.32
N LEU A 58 19.66 1.35 8.38
CA LEU A 58 18.79 2.05 9.31
C LEU A 58 17.31 1.68 9.12
N GLN A 59 16.85 1.62 7.87
CA GLN A 59 15.47 1.23 7.56
C GLN A 59 15.19 -0.24 7.94
N SER A 60 16.13 -1.15 7.72
CA SER A 60 16.03 -2.55 8.19
C SER A 60 15.87 -2.64 9.72
N LEU A 61 16.65 -1.89 10.49
CA LEU A 61 16.51 -1.83 11.95
C LEU A 61 15.10 -1.37 12.39
N LEU A 62 14.51 -0.44 11.64
CA LEU A 62 13.15 0.04 11.91
C LEU A 62 12.09 -1.02 11.65
N ILE A 63 12.24 -1.78 10.57
CA ILE A 63 11.37 -2.92 10.25
C ILE A 63 11.49 -4.01 11.32
N GLU A 64 12.70 -4.25 11.82
CA GLU A 64 12.97 -5.20 12.92
C GLU A 64 12.46 -4.70 14.29
N GLY A 65 12.07 -3.43 14.40
CA GLY A 65 11.56 -2.82 15.62
C GLY A 65 12.63 -2.33 16.60
N ASP A 66 13.90 -2.26 16.20
CA ASP A 66 14.99 -1.73 17.03
C ASP A 66 15.07 -0.20 17.00
N ILE A 67 14.02 0.42 17.51
CA ILE A 67 13.82 1.88 17.47
C ILE A 67 14.92 2.62 18.23
N ALA A 68 15.42 2.06 19.33
CA ALA A 68 16.41 2.72 20.17
C ALA A 68 17.75 2.89 19.44
N ASN A 69 18.24 1.82 18.79
CA ASN A 69 19.46 1.87 17.98
C ASN A 69 19.24 2.73 16.72
N ALA A 70 18.11 2.59 16.07
CA ALA A 70 17.76 3.40 14.90
C ALA A 70 17.81 4.90 15.21
N ALA A 71 17.28 5.35 16.35
CA ALA A 71 17.32 6.75 16.76
C ALA A 71 18.77 7.28 16.91
N VAL A 72 19.65 6.49 17.53
CA VAL A 72 21.07 6.87 17.72
C VAL A 72 21.81 6.94 16.37
N ILE A 73 21.68 5.88 15.56
CA ILE A 73 22.35 5.80 14.25
C ILE A 73 21.86 6.90 13.31
N SER A 74 20.57 7.23 13.35
CA SER A 74 19.98 8.26 12.50
C SER A 74 20.62 9.64 12.71
N GLU A 75 21.07 9.99 13.93
CA GLU A 75 21.75 11.25 14.20
C GLU A 75 23.13 11.30 13.53
N GLU A 76 23.89 10.21 13.60
CA GLU A 76 25.18 10.12 12.92
C GLU A 76 25.02 10.19 11.40
N LEU A 77 24.09 9.42 10.84
CA LEU A 77 23.82 9.41 9.40
C LEU A 77 23.36 10.78 8.90
N LEU A 78 22.55 11.48 9.69
CA LEU A 78 22.09 12.83 9.34
C LEU A 78 23.27 13.82 9.28
N ASN A 79 24.23 13.71 10.20
CA ASN A 79 25.43 14.54 10.17
C ASN A 79 26.31 14.19 8.96
N ARG A 80 26.47 12.90 8.62
CA ARG A 80 27.23 12.45 7.44
C ARG A 80 26.59 12.92 6.14
N SER A 81 25.26 12.79 6.00
CA SER A 81 24.55 13.21 4.79
C SER A 81 24.65 14.73 4.50
N ARG A 82 25.00 15.52 5.51
CA ARG A 82 25.22 16.98 5.43
C ARG A 82 26.68 17.37 5.34
N SER A 83 27.59 16.42 5.57
CA SER A 83 29.02 16.68 5.53
C SER A 83 29.47 17.06 4.12
N LYS A 84 30.64 17.67 4.01
CA LYS A 84 31.19 18.06 2.70
C LYS A 84 31.65 16.82 1.89
N GLU A 85 32.03 15.78 2.59
CA GLU A 85 32.62 14.57 2.05
C GLU A 85 31.58 13.57 1.51
N GLU A 86 30.43 13.44 2.20
CA GLU A 86 29.39 12.46 1.91
C GLU A 86 28.03 13.12 1.62
N ARG A 87 28.04 14.39 1.18
CA ARG A 87 26.79 15.13 0.97
C ARG A 87 25.86 14.42 0.00
N ASP A 88 24.73 13.92 0.54
CA ASP A 88 23.69 13.27 -0.21
C ASP A 88 22.32 13.75 0.30
N LEU A 89 21.61 14.46 -0.57
CA LEU A 89 20.35 15.11 -0.20
C LEU A 89 19.19 14.10 -0.12
N GLU A 90 19.21 13.06 -0.93
CA GLU A 90 18.21 12.00 -0.86
C GLU A 90 18.33 11.22 0.46
N CYS A 91 19.56 10.86 0.84
CA CYS A 91 19.83 10.26 2.14
C CYS A 91 19.40 11.18 3.29
N GLU A 92 19.69 12.50 3.23
CA GLU A 92 19.22 13.44 4.24
C GLU A 92 17.70 13.41 4.39
N VAL A 93 16.97 13.44 3.29
CA VAL A 93 15.50 13.42 3.31
C VAL A 93 14.97 12.11 3.88
N ARG A 94 15.51 10.96 3.46
CA ARG A 94 15.11 9.64 3.97
C ARG A 94 15.32 9.55 5.48
N ILE A 95 16.50 9.92 5.97
CA ILE A 95 16.80 9.90 7.41
C ILE A 95 15.83 10.82 8.18
N ARG A 96 15.56 12.02 7.68
CA ARG A 96 14.63 12.95 8.34
C ARG A 96 13.20 12.44 8.36
N MET A 97 12.75 11.78 7.29
CA MET A 97 11.44 11.14 7.27
C MET A 97 11.32 10.08 8.36
N GLU A 98 12.29 9.16 8.46
CA GLU A 98 12.29 8.12 9.48
C GLU A 98 12.31 8.71 10.89
N ARG A 99 13.17 9.71 11.16
CA ARG A 99 13.18 10.41 12.45
C ARG A 99 11.84 11.06 12.79
N ALA A 100 11.18 11.64 11.80
CA ALA A 100 9.88 12.27 11.98
C ALA A 100 8.77 11.25 12.27
N LEU A 101 8.77 10.11 11.57
CA LEU A 101 7.82 9.01 11.78
C LEU A 101 7.97 8.40 13.18
N LEU A 102 9.21 8.29 13.67
CA LEU A 102 9.52 7.82 15.02
C LEU A 102 9.35 8.90 16.11
N ALA A 103 9.03 10.12 15.72
CA ALA A 103 8.98 11.28 16.62
C ALA A 103 10.25 11.46 17.48
N VAL A 104 11.45 11.16 16.92
CA VAL A 104 12.75 11.24 17.63
C VAL A 104 12.97 12.64 18.19
N ASP A 105 12.62 13.68 17.45
CA ASP A 105 12.77 15.08 17.84
C ASP A 105 11.51 15.64 18.52
N GLY A 106 10.57 14.77 18.88
CA GLY A 106 9.30 15.07 19.52
C GLY A 106 8.14 15.19 18.52
N PRO A 107 6.92 14.82 18.95
CA PRO A 107 5.73 14.75 18.08
C PRO A 107 5.38 16.11 17.46
N ASP A 108 5.60 17.21 18.16
CA ASP A 108 5.33 18.56 17.65
C ASP A 108 6.20 18.95 16.44
N ARG A 109 7.38 18.34 16.30
CA ARG A 109 8.29 18.56 15.18
C ARG A 109 8.03 17.66 14.01
N SER A 110 7.47 16.47 14.23
CA SER A 110 7.27 15.46 13.19
C SER A 110 6.55 16.01 11.96
N GLY A 111 5.43 16.71 12.12
CA GLY A 111 4.69 17.29 11.01
C GLY A 111 5.47 18.34 10.23
N GLN A 112 6.29 19.16 10.92
CA GLN A 112 7.15 20.16 10.27
C GLN A 112 8.27 19.50 9.46
N GLU A 113 8.86 18.43 9.99
CA GLU A 113 9.91 17.66 9.31
C GLU A 113 9.36 16.91 8.08
N LEU A 114 8.19 16.25 8.18
CA LEU A 114 7.54 15.59 7.06
C LEU A 114 7.18 16.60 5.97
N ARG A 115 6.63 17.76 6.34
CA ARG A 115 6.37 18.83 5.39
C ARG A 115 7.65 19.31 4.70
N TRP A 116 8.72 19.54 5.46
CA TRP A 116 10.01 19.93 4.90
C TRP A 116 10.53 18.90 3.89
N CYS A 117 10.43 17.59 4.21
CA CYS A 117 10.84 16.52 3.32
C CYS A 117 10.05 16.55 2.01
N SER A 118 8.72 16.67 2.09
CA SER A 118 7.84 16.74 0.93
C SER A 118 8.14 17.98 0.06
N GLU A 119 8.22 19.17 0.64
CA GLU A 119 8.57 20.40 -0.08
C GLU A 119 9.97 20.31 -0.73
N ARG A 120 10.92 19.65 -0.05
CA ARG A 120 12.27 19.47 -0.56
C ARG A 120 12.32 18.54 -1.76
N LEU A 121 11.64 17.41 -1.67
CA LEU A 121 11.54 16.44 -2.78
C LEU A 121 10.77 17.02 -3.96
N LYS A 122 9.73 17.80 -3.71
CA LYS A 122 8.99 18.52 -4.77
C LYS A 122 9.92 19.42 -5.59
N ALA A 123 10.95 19.97 -4.97
CA ALA A 123 11.90 20.86 -5.64
C ALA A 123 13.02 20.13 -6.40
N ILE A 124 13.45 18.95 -5.93
CA ILE A 124 14.63 18.26 -6.48
C ILE A 124 14.30 17.00 -7.28
N ALA A 125 13.22 16.31 -6.93
CA ALA A 125 12.80 15.06 -7.53
C ALA A 125 11.25 14.96 -7.58
N PRO A 126 10.58 15.90 -8.27
CA PRO A 126 9.12 15.93 -8.31
C PRO A 126 8.57 14.66 -8.97
N THR A 127 7.42 14.20 -8.48
CA THR A 127 6.69 13.04 -9.01
C THR A 127 7.43 11.70 -8.99
N THR A 128 8.55 11.61 -8.25
CA THR A 128 9.20 10.33 -7.97
C THR A 128 8.45 9.53 -6.90
N ALA A 129 8.74 8.24 -6.80
CA ALA A 129 8.21 7.38 -5.72
C ALA A 129 8.54 7.96 -4.34
N LEU A 130 9.80 8.38 -4.11
CA LEU A 130 10.22 8.96 -2.85
C LEU A 130 9.46 10.25 -2.50
N HIS A 131 9.20 11.13 -3.50
CA HIS A 131 8.35 12.31 -3.28
C HIS A 131 6.92 11.89 -2.91
N GLY A 132 6.36 10.92 -3.63
CA GLY A 132 5.04 10.38 -3.32
C GLY A 132 4.95 9.81 -1.91
N ILE A 133 5.91 8.98 -1.49
CA ILE A 133 6.01 8.43 -0.13
C ILE A 133 6.05 9.56 0.91
N SER A 134 6.84 10.62 0.66
CA SER A 134 6.90 11.75 1.60
C SER A 134 5.55 12.47 1.76
N MET A 135 4.78 12.59 0.68
CA MET A 135 3.43 13.14 0.71
C MET A 135 2.46 12.22 1.46
N LEU A 136 2.51 10.91 1.21
CA LEU A 136 1.68 9.92 1.92
C LEU A 136 1.98 9.93 3.43
N ASN A 137 3.26 9.98 3.82
CA ASN A 137 3.65 10.09 5.23
C ASN A 137 3.15 11.38 5.87
N GLN A 138 3.21 12.50 5.16
CA GLN A 138 2.66 13.77 5.63
C GLN A 138 1.13 13.70 5.77
N ALA A 139 0.42 13.11 4.81
CA ALA A 139 -1.01 12.93 4.86
C ALA A 139 -1.42 12.02 6.04
N SER A 140 -0.72 10.90 6.23
CA SER A 140 -0.93 9.99 7.37
C SER A 140 -0.73 10.71 8.71
N TRP A 141 0.30 11.54 8.83
CA TRP A 141 0.51 12.35 10.02
C TRP A 141 -0.69 13.28 10.29
N HIS A 142 -1.21 13.97 9.27
CA HIS A 142 -2.41 14.83 9.41
C HIS A 142 -3.64 14.01 9.81
N THR A 143 -3.86 12.84 9.22
CA THR A 143 -4.97 11.93 9.58
C THR A 143 -4.89 11.52 11.05
N ASN A 144 -3.72 11.10 11.52
CA ASN A 144 -3.48 10.68 12.89
C ASN A 144 -3.65 11.82 13.92
N ASN A 145 -3.51 13.06 13.49
CA ASN A 145 -3.76 14.26 14.33
C ASN A 145 -5.18 14.82 14.17
N GLY A 146 -6.08 14.13 13.47
CA GLY A 146 -7.46 14.56 13.25
C GLY A 146 -7.61 15.68 12.22
N GLU A 147 -6.56 16.01 11.50
CA GLU A 147 -6.53 17.07 10.47
C GLU A 147 -6.92 16.52 9.10
N VAL A 148 -8.05 15.81 9.03
CA VAL A 148 -8.52 15.04 7.87
C VAL A 148 -8.55 15.85 6.58
N MET A 149 -8.99 17.11 6.64
CA MET A 149 -9.05 17.99 5.45
C MET A 149 -7.66 18.31 4.88
N MET A 150 -6.64 18.37 5.73
CA MET A 150 -5.26 18.56 5.28
C MET A 150 -4.73 17.31 4.61
N ALA A 151 -5.01 16.13 5.17
CA ALA A 151 -4.68 14.85 4.54
C ALA A 151 -5.34 14.71 3.15
N MET A 152 -6.64 14.97 3.06
CA MET A 152 -7.40 14.93 1.80
C MET A 152 -6.84 15.92 0.75
N ALA A 153 -6.40 17.11 1.17
CA ALA A 153 -5.79 18.08 0.26
C ALA A 153 -4.47 17.57 -0.33
N ILE A 154 -3.66 16.85 0.46
CA ILE A 154 -2.42 16.23 -0.02
C ILE A 154 -2.74 15.11 -1.01
N HIS A 155 -3.66 14.20 -0.68
CA HIS A 155 -4.07 13.13 -1.58
C HIS A 155 -4.67 13.65 -2.89
N ALA A 156 -5.30 14.82 -2.88
CA ALA A 156 -5.85 15.45 -4.08
C ALA A 156 -4.77 15.92 -5.08
N GLU A 157 -3.50 16.07 -4.65
CA GLU A 157 -2.37 16.33 -5.56
C GLU A 157 -1.89 15.06 -6.28
N ILE A 158 -2.24 13.86 -5.80
CA ILE A 158 -1.84 12.57 -6.35
C ILE A 158 -2.96 12.03 -7.25
N THR A 159 -3.03 12.56 -8.47
CA THR A 159 -4.04 12.19 -9.48
C THR A 159 -3.46 11.26 -10.55
N GLU A 160 -4.32 10.76 -11.42
CA GLU A 160 -3.91 9.95 -12.58
C GLU A 160 -2.95 10.72 -13.50
N ASP A 161 -3.20 12.01 -13.73
CA ASP A 161 -2.40 12.87 -14.60
C ASP A 161 -1.19 13.51 -13.90
N SER A 162 -1.00 13.29 -12.59
CA SER A 162 0.05 13.94 -11.82
C SER A 162 1.46 13.42 -12.12
N GLY A 163 1.58 12.27 -12.78
CA GLY A 163 2.85 11.63 -13.15
C GLY A 163 3.53 10.84 -12.04
N TYR A 164 2.86 10.63 -10.90
CA TYR A 164 3.37 9.71 -9.86
C TYR A 164 3.26 8.26 -10.32
N PRO A 165 4.17 7.38 -9.86
CA PRO A 165 4.11 5.94 -10.08
C PRO A 165 2.79 5.31 -9.62
N SER A 166 2.46 4.16 -10.18
CA SER A 166 1.20 3.45 -9.89
C SER A 166 1.06 3.08 -8.42
N GLU A 167 2.14 2.61 -7.78
CA GLU A 167 2.17 2.28 -6.36
C GLU A 167 1.75 3.47 -5.48
N ILE A 168 2.26 4.66 -5.76
CA ILE A 168 1.91 5.88 -5.01
C ILE A 168 0.45 6.27 -5.22
N ARG A 169 -0.04 6.16 -6.46
CA ARG A 169 -1.44 6.46 -6.78
C ARG A 169 -2.39 5.46 -6.12
N GLY A 170 -2.05 4.17 -6.16
CA GLY A 170 -2.81 3.10 -5.51
C GLY A 170 -2.89 3.30 -4.00
N LEU A 171 -1.76 3.51 -3.33
CA LEU A 171 -1.69 3.80 -1.90
C LEU A 171 -2.50 5.04 -1.53
N SER A 172 -2.37 6.12 -2.30
CA SER A 172 -3.16 7.34 -2.07
C SER A 172 -4.67 7.08 -2.16
N ARG A 173 -5.12 6.29 -3.14
CA ARG A 173 -6.54 5.93 -3.27
C ARG A 173 -7.03 5.07 -2.12
N LEU A 174 -6.23 4.09 -1.69
CA LEU A 174 -6.56 3.23 -0.56
C LEU A 174 -6.71 4.06 0.73
N GLU A 175 -5.77 4.96 1.02
CA GLU A 175 -5.84 5.82 2.20
C GLU A 175 -7.05 6.77 2.17
N VAL A 176 -7.39 7.34 1.01
CA VAL A 176 -8.62 8.13 0.86
C VAL A 176 -9.86 7.26 1.13
N GLY A 177 -9.87 6.02 0.65
CA GLY A 177 -10.94 5.06 0.95
C GLY A 177 -11.10 4.86 2.45
N ARG A 178 -10.00 4.61 3.18
CA ARG A 178 -9.98 4.43 4.64
C ARG A 178 -10.48 5.67 5.39
N ILE A 179 -10.04 6.86 4.97
CA ILE A 179 -10.50 8.12 5.56
C ILE A 179 -12.01 8.28 5.39
N LEU A 180 -12.53 8.02 4.20
CA LEU A 180 -13.96 8.12 3.91
C LEU A 180 -14.78 7.09 4.69
N THR A 181 -14.27 5.86 4.83
CA THR A 181 -14.89 4.82 5.68
C THR A 181 -14.97 5.28 7.14
N ALA A 182 -13.89 5.86 7.66
CA ALA A 182 -13.88 6.40 9.02
C ALA A 182 -14.85 7.58 9.21
N MET A 183 -15.24 8.25 8.12
CA MET A 183 -16.25 9.32 8.11
C MET A 183 -17.67 8.81 7.83
N ASP A 184 -17.86 7.50 7.69
CA ASP A 184 -19.13 6.85 7.31
C ASP A 184 -19.65 7.26 5.92
N ASP A 185 -18.74 7.71 5.02
CA ASP A 185 -19.06 8.04 3.64
C ASP A 185 -18.69 6.86 2.72
N LEU A 186 -19.49 5.80 2.80
CA LEU A 186 -19.16 4.48 2.27
C LEU A 186 -19.14 4.43 0.75
N ASP A 187 -20.03 5.14 0.05
CA ASP A 187 -20.12 5.10 -1.41
C ASP A 187 -18.85 5.63 -2.10
N PRO A 188 -18.33 6.82 -1.76
CA PRO A 188 -17.04 7.25 -2.29
C PRO A 188 -15.87 6.39 -1.75
N ALA A 189 -15.92 5.89 -0.50
CA ALA A 189 -14.91 4.98 0.03
C ALA A 189 -14.75 3.75 -0.87
N MET A 190 -15.85 3.07 -1.20
CA MET A 190 -15.86 1.90 -2.08
C MET A 190 -15.29 2.21 -3.48
N ARG A 191 -15.59 3.39 -4.05
CA ARG A 191 -15.00 3.80 -5.34
C ARG A 191 -13.50 3.98 -5.26
N HIS A 192 -13.00 4.55 -4.18
CA HIS A 192 -11.57 4.74 -3.98
C HIS A 192 -10.84 3.42 -3.77
N MET A 193 -11.37 2.50 -2.95
CA MET A 193 -10.80 1.17 -2.73
C MET A 193 -10.81 0.33 -4.02
N TRP A 194 -11.90 0.39 -4.80
CA TRP A 194 -11.95 -0.25 -6.11
C TRP A 194 -10.88 0.29 -7.06
N SER A 195 -10.71 1.60 -7.10
CA SER A 195 -9.66 2.23 -7.91
C SER A 195 -8.27 1.82 -7.45
N ALA A 196 -8.03 1.76 -6.13
CA ALA A 196 -6.77 1.28 -5.58
C ALA A 196 -6.46 -0.15 -6.00
N ARG A 197 -7.44 -1.07 -5.82
CA ARG A 197 -7.34 -2.47 -6.26
C ARG A 197 -6.97 -2.56 -7.75
N THR A 198 -7.67 -1.83 -8.60
CA THR A 198 -7.40 -1.86 -10.05
C THR A 198 -5.99 -1.39 -10.38
N ILE A 199 -5.55 -0.30 -9.75
CA ILE A 199 -4.19 0.24 -9.93
C ILE A 199 -3.14 -0.78 -9.47
N PHE A 200 -3.35 -1.44 -8.34
CA PHE A 200 -2.42 -2.44 -7.80
C PHE A 200 -2.36 -3.70 -8.67
N LEU A 201 -3.50 -4.19 -9.18
CA LEU A 201 -3.51 -5.31 -10.11
C LEU A 201 -2.78 -4.99 -11.43
N ASP A 202 -2.99 -3.80 -11.98
CA ASP A 202 -2.30 -3.34 -13.19
C ASP A 202 -0.79 -3.15 -12.97
N ALA A 203 -0.37 -2.89 -11.73
CA ALA A 203 1.02 -2.74 -11.32
C ALA A 203 1.67 -4.05 -10.82
N GLU A 204 0.96 -5.18 -10.88
CA GLU A 204 1.42 -6.49 -10.38
C GLU A 204 1.75 -6.49 -8.86
N MET A 205 1.10 -5.62 -8.09
CA MET A 205 1.23 -5.50 -6.63
C MET A 205 0.14 -6.35 -5.94
N GLU A 206 0.33 -7.66 -5.94
CA GLU A 206 -0.70 -8.63 -5.50
C GLU A 206 -1.09 -8.45 -4.03
N ALA A 207 -0.14 -8.18 -3.13
CA ALA A 207 -0.41 -8.03 -1.71
C ALA A 207 -1.30 -6.81 -1.42
N GLU A 208 -0.99 -5.66 -2.02
CA GLU A 208 -1.75 -4.43 -1.88
C GLU A 208 -3.13 -4.54 -2.57
N ALA A 209 -3.19 -5.25 -3.71
CA ALA A 209 -4.45 -5.54 -4.38
C ALA A 209 -5.37 -6.40 -3.51
N VAL A 210 -4.83 -7.41 -2.80
CA VAL A 210 -5.58 -8.21 -1.83
C VAL A 210 -6.09 -7.35 -0.68
N VAL A 211 -5.25 -6.49 -0.09
CA VAL A 211 -5.65 -5.60 1.00
C VAL A 211 -6.79 -4.68 0.56
N ALA A 212 -6.63 -3.97 -0.57
CA ALA A 212 -7.66 -3.07 -1.08
C ALA A 212 -8.97 -3.81 -1.41
N SER A 213 -8.87 -5.05 -1.91
CA SER A 213 -10.01 -5.91 -2.22
C SER A 213 -10.76 -6.35 -0.97
N LEU A 214 -10.03 -6.75 0.08
CA LEU A 214 -10.62 -7.20 1.34
C LEU A 214 -11.30 -6.04 2.07
N GLU A 215 -10.69 -4.87 2.13
CA GLU A 215 -11.28 -3.68 2.73
C GLU A 215 -12.55 -3.23 1.96
N TRP A 216 -12.52 -3.32 0.63
CA TRP A 216 -13.70 -3.08 -0.19
C TRP A 216 -14.80 -4.12 0.07
N LEU A 217 -14.41 -5.41 0.16
CA LEU A 217 -15.34 -6.51 0.39
C LEU A 217 -15.99 -6.41 1.77
N ASP A 218 -15.24 -6.02 2.79
CA ASP A 218 -15.74 -5.80 4.15
C ASP A 218 -16.88 -4.77 4.16
N ILE A 219 -16.70 -3.62 3.52
CA ILE A 219 -17.75 -2.61 3.36
C ILE A 219 -18.94 -3.15 2.53
N ALA A 220 -18.65 -3.86 1.43
CA ALA A 220 -19.70 -4.41 0.57
C ALA A 220 -20.55 -5.45 1.28
N LEU A 221 -19.96 -6.21 2.22
CA LEU A 221 -20.61 -7.27 2.99
C LEU A 221 -21.14 -6.79 4.34
N GLU A 222 -20.83 -5.56 4.76
CA GLU A 222 -21.24 -5.06 6.06
C GLU A 222 -22.77 -5.12 6.22
N GLU A 223 -23.20 -5.98 7.14
CA GLU A 223 -24.57 -6.02 7.61
C GLU A 223 -24.80 -4.91 8.63
N VAL A 224 -24.89 -3.63 8.18
CA VAL A 224 -25.87 -2.76 8.79
C VAL A 224 -25.52 -2.01 10.07
N VAL A 225 -25.43 -0.76 9.89
CA VAL A 225 -26.00 0.26 10.82
C VAL A 225 -27.54 0.10 10.83
N GLU A 226 -28.20 0.27 11.97
CA GLU A 226 -29.62 -0.06 12.27
C GLU A 226 -30.69 0.30 11.22
N ASP A 227 -30.43 1.14 10.24
CA ASP A 227 -31.38 1.56 9.18
C ASP A 227 -30.80 1.38 7.75
N ALA A 228 -29.60 0.78 7.59
CA ALA A 228 -29.03 0.56 6.28
C ALA A 228 -29.67 -0.66 5.60
N PRO A 229 -29.82 -0.68 4.28
CA PRO A 229 -30.28 -1.85 3.57
C PRO A 229 -29.31 -3.00 3.76
N ARG A 230 -29.85 -4.23 3.85
CA ARG A 230 -29.02 -5.44 3.91
C ARG A 230 -28.11 -5.49 2.70
N MET A 231 -26.95 -6.14 2.84
CA MET A 231 -25.98 -6.27 1.75
C MET A 231 -26.63 -6.75 0.44
N LEU A 232 -27.51 -7.75 0.51
CA LEU A 232 -28.21 -8.26 -0.67
C LEU A 232 -29.03 -7.16 -1.37
N GLU A 233 -29.71 -6.31 -0.61
CA GLU A 233 -30.48 -5.18 -1.17
C GLU A 233 -29.54 -4.10 -1.76
N ARG A 234 -28.38 -3.86 -1.15
CA ARG A 234 -27.36 -2.95 -1.69
C ARG A 234 -26.80 -3.48 -3.02
N ILE A 235 -26.47 -4.78 -3.07
CA ILE A 235 -25.99 -5.43 -4.29
C ILE A 235 -27.04 -5.38 -5.40
N GLU A 236 -28.30 -5.70 -5.09
CA GLU A 236 -29.40 -5.70 -6.04
C GLU A 236 -29.75 -4.29 -6.56
N ASN A 237 -29.60 -3.27 -5.74
CA ASN A 237 -29.89 -1.86 -6.08
C ASN A 237 -28.68 -1.13 -6.67
N ALA A 238 -27.47 -1.69 -6.61
CA ALA A 238 -26.28 -1.05 -7.17
C ALA A 238 -26.39 -0.88 -8.69
N GLN A 239 -25.99 0.29 -9.17
CA GLN A 239 -26.03 0.59 -10.60
C GLN A 239 -24.91 -0.17 -11.34
N PRO A 240 -25.23 -0.85 -12.45
CA PRO A 240 -24.22 -1.52 -13.25
C PRO A 240 -23.19 -0.52 -13.82
N ARG A 241 -21.92 -0.95 -13.90
CA ARG A 241 -20.84 -0.16 -14.52
C ARG A 241 -21.14 0.31 -15.94
N SER A 242 -21.89 -0.51 -16.68
CA SER A 242 -22.19 -0.29 -18.08
C SER A 242 -23.26 0.76 -18.34
N VAL A 243 -23.90 1.34 -17.32
CA VAL A 243 -24.95 2.34 -17.51
C VAL A 243 -24.33 3.74 -17.66
N PRO A 244 -24.33 4.33 -18.87
CA PRO A 244 -23.76 5.65 -19.09
C PRO A 244 -24.48 6.74 -18.29
N GLY A 245 -23.74 7.68 -17.73
CA GLY A 245 -24.27 8.84 -17.02
C GLY A 245 -24.74 8.57 -15.60
N THR A 246 -24.63 7.33 -15.10
CA THR A 246 -24.89 7.00 -13.68
C THR A 246 -23.61 7.08 -12.85
N SER A 247 -23.75 7.52 -11.62
CA SER A 247 -22.66 7.41 -10.63
C SER A 247 -22.53 5.93 -10.25
N TRP A 248 -21.55 5.24 -10.84
CA TRP A 248 -21.32 3.84 -10.55
C TRP A 248 -20.72 3.64 -9.17
N ILE A 249 -21.28 2.71 -8.41
CA ILE A 249 -20.77 2.22 -7.13
C ILE A 249 -20.51 0.72 -7.30
N PRO A 250 -19.26 0.26 -7.18
CA PRO A 250 -18.93 -1.14 -7.32
C PRO A 250 -19.37 -1.92 -6.07
N ALA A 251 -20.62 -2.39 -6.08
CA ALA A 251 -21.23 -3.07 -4.95
C ALA A 251 -22.27 -4.13 -5.33
N ASN A 252 -22.41 -4.44 -6.62
CA ASN A 252 -23.35 -5.49 -7.07
C ASN A 252 -22.72 -6.88 -7.00
N SER A 253 -23.56 -7.92 -7.14
CA SER A 253 -23.13 -9.32 -7.07
C SER A 253 -22.05 -9.68 -8.11
N SER A 254 -22.03 -9.00 -9.26
CA SER A 254 -21.01 -9.20 -10.28
C SER A 254 -19.66 -8.65 -9.82
N ASP A 255 -19.66 -7.48 -9.18
CA ASP A 255 -18.45 -6.87 -8.65
C ASP A 255 -17.85 -7.70 -7.51
N VAL A 256 -18.69 -8.23 -6.60
CA VAL A 256 -18.24 -9.16 -5.54
C VAL A 256 -17.60 -10.43 -6.15
N ARG A 257 -18.20 -10.98 -7.20
CA ARG A 257 -17.64 -12.17 -7.87
C ARG A 257 -16.31 -11.86 -8.56
N GLU A 258 -16.17 -10.68 -9.16
CA GLU A 258 -14.93 -10.22 -9.79
C GLU A 258 -13.82 -10.12 -8.72
N VAL A 259 -14.08 -9.42 -7.62
CA VAL A 259 -13.12 -9.25 -6.53
C VAL A 259 -12.66 -10.59 -5.97
N ILE A 260 -13.60 -11.46 -5.61
CA ILE A 260 -13.27 -12.79 -5.06
C ILE A 260 -12.55 -13.67 -6.11
N GLY A 261 -12.92 -13.56 -7.38
CA GLY A 261 -12.26 -14.26 -8.47
C GLY A 261 -10.77 -13.94 -8.56
N ASP A 262 -10.40 -12.68 -8.33
CA ASP A 262 -9.02 -12.23 -8.40
C ASP A 262 -8.20 -12.58 -7.13
N ILE A 263 -8.79 -12.39 -5.93
CA ILE A 263 -8.01 -12.56 -4.70
C ILE A 263 -8.01 -13.97 -4.13
N LEU A 264 -9.06 -14.78 -4.37
CA LEU A 264 -9.13 -16.13 -3.81
C LEU A 264 -7.96 -17.03 -4.21
N PRO A 265 -7.48 -17.06 -5.48
CA PRO A 265 -6.30 -17.83 -5.84
C PRO A 265 -5.04 -17.43 -5.04
N ILE A 266 -4.86 -16.12 -4.82
CA ILE A 266 -3.73 -15.58 -4.06
C ILE A 266 -3.83 -16.01 -2.59
N LEU A 267 -4.99 -15.82 -1.97
CA LEU A 267 -5.23 -16.18 -0.57
C LEU A 267 -5.04 -17.66 -0.29
N ILE A 268 -5.56 -18.54 -1.13
CA ILE A 268 -5.41 -20.00 -0.94
C ILE A 268 -4.00 -20.51 -1.23
N SER A 269 -3.19 -19.80 -2.04
CA SER A 269 -1.79 -20.15 -2.26
C SER A 269 -0.94 -19.88 -1.03
N ASN A 270 -1.34 -18.93 -0.19
CA ASN A 270 -0.61 -18.45 1.00
C ASN A 270 -1.26 -18.87 2.34
N VAL A 271 -2.21 -19.78 2.31
CA VAL A 271 -3.07 -20.16 3.46
C VAL A 271 -2.30 -20.69 4.67
N GLY A 272 -1.10 -21.21 4.48
CA GLY A 272 -0.31 -21.87 5.54
C GLY A 272 0.54 -20.96 6.42
N GLY A 273 0.57 -19.66 6.17
CA GLY A 273 1.58 -18.77 6.79
C GLY A 273 1.10 -17.83 7.91
N VAL A 274 -0.17 -17.49 7.99
CA VAL A 274 -0.67 -16.45 8.92
C VAL A 274 -2.14 -16.71 9.29
N GLU A 275 -2.60 -16.22 10.44
CA GLU A 275 -4.03 -16.15 10.78
C GLU A 275 -4.78 -15.44 9.64
N ARG A 276 -5.73 -16.16 9.01
CA ARG A 276 -6.45 -15.64 7.85
C ARG A 276 -7.92 -15.43 8.19
N THR A 277 -8.22 -14.30 8.84
CA THR A 277 -9.59 -13.79 8.99
C THR A 277 -10.20 -13.43 7.63
N ASP A 278 -9.34 -13.11 6.65
CA ASP A 278 -9.71 -12.71 5.29
C ASP A 278 -10.56 -13.76 4.54
N LEU A 279 -10.29 -15.05 4.76
CA LEU A 279 -11.10 -16.11 4.19
C LEU A 279 -12.53 -16.14 4.75
N GLY A 280 -12.75 -15.60 5.95
CA GLY A 280 -14.07 -15.42 6.55
C GLY A 280 -14.99 -14.56 5.68
N LEU A 281 -14.49 -13.43 5.17
CA LEU A 281 -15.24 -12.53 4.27
C LEU A 281 -15.68 -13.28 2.98
N ILE A 282 -14.82 -14.15 2.45
CA ILE A 282 -15.16 -14.94 1.26
C ILE A 282 -16.22 -16.00 1.57
N LEU A 283 -16.17 -16.61 2.75
CA LEU A 283 -17.21 -17.55 3.19
C LEU A 283 -18.56 -16.87 3.39
N ASP A 284 -18.55 -15.67 3.99
CA ASP A 284 -19.76 -14.86 4.16
C ASP A 284 -20.36 -14.48 2.79
N ALA A 285 -19.53 -14.01 1.86
CA ALA A 285 -19.96 -13.73 0.50
C ALA A 285 -20.49 -14.98 -0.21
N SER A 286 -19.85 -16.15 -0.01
CA SER A 286 -20.30 -17.44 -0.55
C SER A 286 -21.70 -17.79 -0.08
N ASN A 287 -21.96 -17.67 1.22
CA ASN A 287 -23.26 -17.93 1.83
C ASN A 287 -24.33 -16.98 1.29
N ILE A 288 -24.03 -15.69 1.23
CA ILE A 288 -24.99 -14.66 0.81
C ILE A 288 -25.33 -14.80 -0.68
N LEU A 289 -24.35 -15.05 -1.53
CA LEU A 289 -24.54 -15.15 -2.98
C LEU A 289 -24.85 -16.58 -3.45
N GLY A 290 -24.83 -17.57 -2.57
CA GLY A 290 -25.07 -18.97 -2.89
C GLY A 290 -24.01 -19.61 -3.79
N VAL A 291 -22.74 -19.17 -3.72
CA VAL A 291 -21.62 -19.65 -4.55
C VAL A 291 -20.79 -20.67 -3.79
N GLN A 292 -21.24 -21.92 -3.75
CA GLN A 292 -20.56 -23.00 -3.02
C GLN A 292 -19.15 -23.34 -3.51
N GLU A 293 -18.81 -22.98 -4.75
CA GLU A 293 -17.49 -23.26 -5.32
C GLU A 293 -16.36 -22.62 -4.51
N TRP A 294 -16.56 -21.42 -3.94
CA TRP A 294 -15.56 -20.74 -3.12
C TRP A 294 -15.30 -21.49 -1.81
N GLN A 295 -16.36 -21.94 -1.15
CA GLN A 295 -16.24 -22.77 0.07
C GLN A 295 -15.48 -24.07 -0.23
N GLN A 296 -15.76 -24.71 -1.36
CA GLN A 296 -15.08 -25.95 -1.76
C GLN A 296 -13.58 -25.72 -1.98
N LYS A 297 -13.19 -24.65 -2.68
CA LYS A 297 -11.78 -24.30 -2.90
C LYS A 297 -11.04 -24.04 -1.59
N ILE A 298 -11.67 -23.36 -0.63
CA ILE A 298 -11.10 -23.14 0.70
C ILE A 298 -11.01 -24.45 1.49
N ALA A 299 -12.05 -25.29 1.44
CA ALA A 299 -12.10 -26.57 2.14
C ALA A 299 -11.02 -27.56 1.64
N GLU A 300 -10.66 -27.52 0.36
CA GLU A 300 -9.55 -28.31 -0.21
C GLU A 300 -8.19 -27.99 0.44
N LYS A 301 -8.06 -26.82 1.06
CA LYS A 301 -6.86 -26.37 1.79
C LYS A 301 -7.00 -26.45 3.31
N SER A 302 -8.07 -27.07 3.82
CA SER A 302 -8.38 -27.09 5.27
C SER A 302 -7.26 -27.64 6.14
N GLU A 303 -6.46 -28.61 5.65
CA GLU A 303 -5.29 -29.15 6.38
C GLU A 303 -4.19 -28.10 6.64
N GLN A 304 -4.15 -27.02 5.87
CA GLN A 304 -3.17 -25.93 5.97
C GLN A 304 -3.70 -24.73 6.77
N ILE A 305 -5.01 -24.68 7.04
CA ILE A 305 -5.67 -23.61 7.79
C ILE A 305 -5.39 -23.82 9.28
N GLN A 306 -4.84 -22.81 9.94
CA GLN A 306 -4.54 -22.83 11.38
C GLN A 306 -5.65 -22.18 12.22
N ASP A 307 -6.52 -21.35 11.63
CA ASP A 307 -7.62 -20.68 12.32
C ASP A 307 -8.73 -21.67 12.66
N ALA A 308 -8.90 -21.94 13.96
CA ALA A 308 -9.91 -22.89 14.47
C ALA A 308 -11.34 -22.45 14.15
N ARG A 309 -11.65 -21.15 14.15
CA ARG A 309 -12.98 -20.61 13.86
C ARG A 309 -13.35 -20.83 12.40
N LEU A 310 -12.38 -20.59 11.51
CA LEU A 310 -12.56 -20.83 10.08
C LEU A 310 -12.82 -22.32 9.80
N LEU A 311 -12.10 -23.21 10.49
CA LEU A 311 -12.31 -24.65 10.38
C LEU A 311 -13.70 -25.10 10.87
N GLU A 312 -14.22 -24.49 11.94
CA GLU A 312 -15.59 -24.76 12.42
C GLU A 312 -16.64 -24.35 11.39
N VAL A 313 -16.49 -23.20 10.75
CA VAL A 313 -17.41 -22.73 9.69
C VAL A 313 -17.36 -23.63 8.46
N LEU A 314 -16.20 -24.15 8.08
CA LEU A 314 -16.06 -25.05 6.94
C LEU A 314 -16.65 -26.45 7.19
N GLN A 315 -16.84 -26.85 8.46
CA GLN A 315 -17.37 -28.15 8.85
C GLN A 315 -18.89 -28.12 9.14
N SER A 316 -19.48 -26.93 9.24
CA SER A 316 -20.90 -26.72 9.50
C SER A 316 -21.72 -26.67 8.18
#